data_a2175bb8f1dc653c90c31b4c9cc609bc
#
_entry.id   a2175bb8f1dc653c90c31b4c9cc609bc
#
_cell.length_a   1.000
_cell.length_b   1.000
_cell.length_c   1.000
_cell.angle_alpha   90.00
_cell.angle_beta   90.00
_cell.angle_gamma   90.00
#
_symmetry.space_group_name_H-M   'P 1'
#
loop_
_entity.id
_entity.type
_entity.pdbx_description
1 polymer ?
#
loop_
_entity_poly.entity_id
_entity_poly.type
_entity_poly.pdbx_seq_one_letter_code
_entity_poly.pdbx_strand_id
1 'polypeptide(L)'
;MVAHQYWGADKDTIMKLYRAVVRSKLDYGSAVYGSARPSYLKKLEPIQNQALRLALGAFHTSPIPSLNALCSEPPLHIRRTKLALSYSSKLLGHPENPAYKTVFKTKYDKKYLNKESIIKPMSCRIAKNVVDGKIPFDDRHVLPGVDLAFPPWETPAINTDLELSFL
;
A
#
# COMPACT_ATOMS: atom_id res chain seq x y z
N MET A 1 -21.47 -21.67 2.49
CA MET A 1 -21.06 -21.33 1.11
C MET A 1 -21.56 -19.91 0.84
N VAL A 2 -20.68 -18.95 0.53
CA VAL A 2 -21.03 -17.51 0.48
C VAL A 2 -21.44 -17.08 -0.94
N ALA A 3 -20.96 -17.78 -1.95
CA ALA A 3 -21.26 -17.50 -3.35
C ALA A 3 -21.76 -18.77 -4.05
N HIS A 4 -22.89 -18.68 -4.72
CA HIS A 4 -23.51 -19.74 -5.49
C HIS A 4 -24.23 -19.15 -6.70
N GLN A 5 -24.40 -19.93 -7.78
CA GLN A 5 -24.97 -19.47 -9.03
C GLN A 5 -26.43 -18.97 -8.90
N TYR A 6 -27.22 -19.57 -8.03
CA TYR A 6 -28.65 -19.26 -7.84
C TYR A 6 -28.96 -18.53 -6.54
N TRP A 7 -28.03 -18.50 -5.61
CA TRP A 7 -28.18 -17.80 -4.34
C TRP A 7 -26.79 -17.44 -3.77
N GLY A 8 -26.71 -16.39 -3.04
CA GLY A 8 -25.44 -15.94 -2.44
C GLY A 8 -25.40 -14.43 -2.31
N ALA A 9 -24.29 -13.95 -1.77
CA ALA A 9 -24.06 -12.53 -1.62
C ALA A 9 -23.78 -11.89 -3.00
N ASP A 10 -24.21 -10.66 -3.16
CA ASP A 10 -23.92 -9.83 -4.32
C ASP A 10 -22.40 -9.53 -4.42
N LYS A 11 -21.99 -9.07 -5.58
CA LYS A 11 -20.57 -8.71 -5.87
C LYS A 11 -19.98 -7.82 -4.77
N ASP A 12 -20.70 -6.78 -4.36
CA ASP A 12 -20.17 -5.78 -3.44
C ASP A 12 -19.98 -6.35 -2.03
N THR A 13 -20.86 -7.22 -1.59
CA THR A 13 -20.75 -7.94 -0.33
C THR A 13 -19.56 -8.91 -0.34
N ILE A 14 -19.37 -9.67 -1.43
CA ILE A 14 -18.21 -10.56 -1.57
C ILE A 14 -16.91 -9.74 -1.61
N MET A 15 -16.90 -8.61 -2.30
CA MET A 15 -15.74 -7.73 -2.35
C MET A 15 -15.43 -7.09 -0.99
N LYS A 16 -16.44 -6.73 -0.19
CA LYS A 16 -16.22 -6.28 1.20
C LYS A 16 -15.58 -7.39 2.04
N LEU A 17 -16.10 -8.61 1.92
CA LEU A 17 -15.53 -9.78 2.61
C LEU A 17 -14.08 -10.05 2.17
N TYR A 18 -13.81 -10.02 0.86
CA TYR A 18 -12.45 -10.16 0.33
C TYR A 18 -11.51 -9.11 0.94
N ARG A 19 -11.92 -7.84 0.94
CA ARG A 19 -11.11 -6.74 1.48
C ARG A 19 -10.86 -6.88 2.97
N ALA A 20 -11.87 -7.29 3.73
CA ALA A 20 -11.77 -7.43 5.17
C ALA A 20 -10.90 -8.63 5.60
N VAL A 21 -11.03 -9.77 4.94
CA VAL A 21 -10.41 -11.03 5.39
C VAL A 21 -9.14 -11.35 4.60
N VAL A 22 -9.22 -11.39 3.28
CA VAL A 22 -8.12 -11.86 2.44
C VAL A 22 -7.10 -10.75 2.20
N ARG A 23 -7.57 -9.60 1.72
CA ARG A 23 -6.70 -8.48 1.39
C ARG A 23 -5.99 -7.92 2.63
N SER A 24 -6.65 -7.86 3.76
CA SER A 24 -6.04 -7.41 5.02
C SER A 24 -4.82 -8.28 5.39
N LYS A 25 -4.91 -9.58 5.20
CA LYS A 25 -3.78 -10.51 5.42
C LYS A 25 -2.66 -10.33 4.39
N LEU A 26 -3.03 -10.08 3.13
CA LEU A 26 -2.05 -9.82 2.06
C LEU A 26 -1.36 -8.45 2.25
N ASP A 27 -2.03 -7.47 2.81
CA ASP A 27 -1.48 -6.15 3.08
C ASP A 27 -0.60 -6.14 4.33
N TYR A 28 -0.92 -6.98 5.33
CA TYR A 28 -0.17 -7.06 6.57
C TYR A 28 1.30 -7.41 6.32
N GLY A 29 2.19 -6.56 6.81
CA GLY A 29 3.62 -6.74 6.63
C GLY A 29 4.13 -6.67 5.18
N SER A 30 3.30 -6.21 4.21
CA SER A 30 3.67 -6.15 2.79
C SER A 30 4.91 -5.27 2.53
N ALA A 31 5.14 -4.26 3.37
CA ALA A 31 6.36 -3.46 3.33
C ALA A 31 7.61 -4.32 3.60
N VAL A 32 7.52 -5.30 4.48
CA VAL A 32 8.61 -6.20 4.86
C VAL A 32 8.77 -7.32 3.84
N TYR A 33 7.74 -8.20 3.67
CA TYR A 33 7.85 -9.36 2.80
C TYR A 33 7.91 -9.01 1.31
N GLY A 34 7.53 -7.79 0.93
CA GLY A 34 7.67 -7.28 -0.44
C GLY A 34 9.12 -7.30 -0.96
N SER A 35 10.11 -7.57 -0.10
CA SER A 35 11.49 -7.84 -0.46
C SER A 35 11.77 -9.31 -0.82
N ALA A 36 10.76 -10.19 -0.77
CA ALA A 36 10.93 -11.58 -1.16
C ALA A 36 11.16 -11.73 -2.68
N ARG A 37 11.68 -12.89 -3.09
CA ARG A 37 11.88 -13.20 -4.51
C ARG A 37 10.58 -13.07 -5.29
N PRO A 38 10.62 -12.56 -6.53
CA PRO A 38 9.42 -12.40 -7.36
C PRO A 38 8.62 -13.71 -7.54
N SER A 39 9.30 -14.86 -7.58
CA SER A 39 8.65 -16.17 -7.67
C SER A 39 7.75 -16.49 -6.48
N TYR A 40 8.14 -16.10 -5.27
CA TYR A 40 7.30 -16.25 -4.09
C TYR A 40 6.15 -15.25 -4.07
N LEU A 41 6.41 -14.00 -4.48
CA LEU A 41 5.38 -12.97 -4.54
C LEU A 41 4.28 -13.30 -5.56
N LYS A 42 4.65 -13.91 -6.69
CA LYS A 42 3.70 -14.39 -7.71
C LYS A 42 2.75 -15.46 -7.19
N LYS A 43 3.14 -16.26 -6.19
CA LYS A 43 2.25 -17.27 -5.57
C LYS A 43 1.05 -16.67 -4.84
N LEU A 44 1.08 -15.37 -4.53
CA LEU A 44 -0.04 -14.66 -3.91
C LEU A 44 -1.09 -14.18 -4.92
N GLU A 45 -0.71 -14.01 -6.19
CA GLU A 45 -1.60 -13.51 -7.23
C GLU A 45 -2.82 -14.42 -7.49
N PRO A 46 -2.67 -15.75 -7.54
CA PRO A 46 -3.82 -16.65 -7.70
C PRO A 46 -4.89 -16.48 -6.61
N ILE A 47 -4.50 -16.14 -5.39
CA ILE A 47 -5.42 -15.94 -4.27
C ILE A 47 -6.35 -14.75 -4.57
N GLN A 48 -5.78 -13.61 -4.97
CA GLN A 48 -6.58 -12.46 -5.40
C GLN A 48 -7.44 -12.82 -6.61
N ASN A 49 -6.86 -13.40 -7.65
CA ASN A 49 -7.56 -13.71 -8.88
C ASN A 49 -8.75 -14.65 -8.67
N GLN A 50 -8.62 -15.63 -7.80
CA GLN A 50 -9.69 -16.53 -7.42
C GLN A 50 -10.82 -15.79 -6.68
N ALA A 51 -10.47 -14.92 -5.73
CA ALA A 51 -11.45 -14.12 -5.02
C ALA A 51 -12.23 -13.18 -5.96
N LEU A 52 -11.54 -12.54 -6.92
CA LEU A 52 -12.18 -11.68 -7.93
C LEU A 52 -13.12 -12.48 -8.86
N ARG A 53 -12.72 -13.69 -9.27
CA ARG A 53 -13.58 -14.58 -10.05
C ARG A 53 -14.84 -14.96 -9.29
N LEU A 54 -14.70 -15.31 -8.03
CA LEU A 54 -15.85 -15.64 -7.18
C LEU A 54 -16.81 -14.45 -7.03
N ALA A 55 -16.26 -13.24 -6.84
CA ALA A 55 -17.07 -12.03 -6.70
C ALA A 55 -17.84 -11.66 -7.97
N LEU A 56 -17.28 -11.94 -9.15
CA LEU A 56 -17.87 -11.61 -10.44
C LEU A 56 -18.67 -12.79 -11.05
N GLY A 57 -18.60 -13.99 -10.47
CA GLY A 57 -19.11 -15.19 -11.12
C GLY A 57 -18.38 -15.50 -12.44
N ALA A 58 -17.13 -15.07 -12.59
CA ALA A 58 -16.39 -15.13 -13.84
C ALA A 58 -15.75 -16.52 -14.05
N PHE A 59 -15.63 -16.90 -15.32
CA PHE A 59 -14.96 -18.15 -15.71
C PHE A 59 -13.46 -18.12 -15.32
N HIS A 60 -12.89 -19.30 -15.16
CA HIS A 60 -11.46 -19.43 -14.82
C HIS A 60 -10.55 -18.90 -15.95
N THR A 61 -11.02 -18.88 -17.19
CA THR A 61 -10.33 -18.37 -18.39
C THR A 61 -10.41 -16.84 -18.51
N SER A 62 -11.23 -16.17 -17.71
CA SER A 62 -11.40 -14.71 -17.82
C SER A 62 -10.08 -13.97 -17.58
N PRO A 63 -9.75 -12.96 -18.43
CA PRO A 63 -8.50 -12.22 -18.34
C PRO A 63 -8.37 -11.47 -17.02
N ILE A 64 -7.23 -11.58 -16.36
CA ILE A 64 -6.97 -10.95 -15.05
C ILE A 64 -7.10 -9.42 -15.07
N PRO A 65 -6.62 -8.70 -16.12
CA PRO A 65 -6.80 -7.25 -16.18
C PRO A 65 -8.27 -6.82 -16.14
N SER A 66 -9.14 -7.56 -16.83
CA SER A 66 -10.59 -7.28 -16.83
C SER A 66 -11.21 -7.51 -15.46
N LEU A 67 -10.80 -8.58 -14.75
CA LEU A 67 -11.26 -8.84 -13.38
C LEU A 67 -10.87 -7.71 -12.44
N ASN A 68 -9.63 -7.26 -12.51
CA ASN A 68 -9.14 -6.14 -11.70
C ASN A 68 -9.92 -4.86 -11.98
N ALA A 69 -10.16 -4.53 -13.26
CA ALA A 69 -10.92 -3.35 -13.64
C ALA A 69 -12.37 -3.40 -13.14
N LEU A 70 -13.08 -4.52 -13.37
CA LEU A 70 -14.47 -4.70 -12.96
C LEU A 70 -14.66 -4.68 -11.43
N CYS A 71 -13.67 -5.16 -10.68
CA CYS A 71 -13.70 -5.12 -9.21
C CYS A 71 -13.07 -3.85 -8.61
N SER A 72 -12.51 -2.97 -9.44
CA SER A 72 -11.75 -1.80 -8.99
C SER A 72 -10.65 -2.16 -7.98
N GLU A 73 -9.98 -3.30 -8.23
CA GLU A 73 -8.88 -3.77 -7.40
C GLU A 73 -7.56 -3.75 -8.18
N PRO A 74 -6.54 -3.06 -7.68
CA PRO A 74 -5.25 -3.04 -8.34
C PRO A 74 -4.53 -4.38 -8.21
N PRO A 75 -3.66 -4.74 -9.16
CA PRO A 75 -2.75 -5.86 -9.02
C PRO A 75 -1.92 -5.79 -7.75
N LEU A 76 -1.60 -6.94 -7.14
CA LEU A 76 -0.90 -7.01 -5.85
C LEU A 76 0.46 -6.29 -5.84
N HIS A 77 1.19 -6.29 -6.97
CA HIS A 77 2.48 -5.60 -7.04
C HIS A 77 2.33 -4.08 -6.92
N ILE A 78 1.31 -3.49 -7.58
CA ILE A 78 0.99 -2.06 -7.45
C ILE A 78 0.54 -1.75 -6.03
N ARG A 79 -0.30 -2.61 -5.47
CA ARG A 79 -0.77 -2.47 -4.10
C ARG A 79 0.37 -2.47 -3.09
N ARG A 80 1.31 -3.43 -3.19
CA ARG A 80 2.50 -3.48 -2.33
C ARG A 80 3.36 -2.23 -2.46
N THR A 81 3.56 -1.74 -3.68
CA THR A 81 4.29 -0.49 -3.92
C THR A 81 3.61 0.69 -3.23
N LYS A 82 2.29 0.83 -3.38
CA LYS A 82 1.52 1.88 -2.70
C LYS A 82 1.69 1.83 -1.18
N LEU A 83 1.58 0.64 -0.58
CA LEU A 83 1.73 0.46 0.86
C LEU A 83 3.15 0.77 1.34
N ALA A 84 4.17 0.37 0.57
CA ALA A 84 5.56 0.70 0.88
C ALA A 84 5.82 2.21 0.80
N LEU A 85 5.27 2.89 -0.20
CA LEU A 85 5.36 4.35 -0.32
C LEU A 85 4.64 5.06 0.81
N SER A 86 3.44 4.61 1.17
CA SER A 86 2.69 5.16 2.30
C SER A 86 3.42 4.98 3.63
N TYR A 87 4.04 3.82 3.83
CA TYR A 87 4.89 3.58 5.01
C TYR A 87 6.11 4.51 5.03
N SER A 88 6.77 4.68 3.88
CA SER A 88 7.93 5.57 3.75
C SER A 88 7.57 7.02 4.07
N SER A 89 6.45 7.50 3.54
CA SER A 89 5.96 8.86 3.78
C SER A 89 5.66 9.09 5.26
N LYS A 90 4.97 8.15 5.91
CA LYS A 90 4.72 8.22 7.35
C LYS A 90 6.02 8.23 8.17
N LEU A 91 6.98 7.42 7.78
CA LEU A 91 8.26 7.35 8.48
C LEU A 91 9.08 8.63 8.32
N LEU A 92 9.00 9.30 7.16
CA LEU A 92 9.61 10.61 6.93
C LEU A 92 9.03 11.69 7.83
N GLY A 93 7.73 11.64 8.12
CA GLY A 93 7.06 12.57 9.04
C GLY A 93 7.42 12.38 10.52
N HIS A 94 8.09 11.27 10.87
CA HIS A 94 8.42 10.93 12.26
C HIS A 94 9.92 10.58 12.40
N PRO A 95 10.83 11.55 12.34
CA PRO A 95 12.27 11.30 12.40
C PRO A 95 12.75 10.76 13.76
N GLU A 96 11.97 10.92 14.83
CA GLU A 96 12.21 10.36 16.16
C GLU A 96 11.97 8.84 16.20
N ASN A 97 11.28 8.27 15.24
CA ASN A 97 11.05 6.83 15.18
C ASN A 97 12.38 6.07 14.99
N PRO A 98 12.69 5.06 15.83
CA PRO A 98 13.92 4.27 15.69
C PRO A 98 14.12 3.67 14.29
N ALA A 99 13.02 3.31 13.61
CA ALA A 99 13.05 2.76 12.26
C ALA A 99 13.54 3.79 11.22
N TYR A 100 13.41 5.09 11.46
CA TYR A 100 13.88 6.14 10.56
C TYR A 100 15.37 6.01 10.26
N LYS A 101 16.19 5.92 11.32
CA LYS A 101 17.64 5.79 11.19
C LYS A 101 18.04 4.49 10.48
N THR A 102 17.31 3.40 10.76
CA THR A 102 17.57 2.10 10.14
C THR A 102 17.23 2.09 8.65
N VAL A 103 16.19 2.78 8.24
CA VAL A 103 15.71 2.83 6.85
C VAL A 103 16.53 3.83 6.02
N PHE A 104 16.69 5.06 6.50
CA PHE A 104 17.26 6.16 5.70
C PHE A 104 18.76 6.41 5.93
N LYS A 105 19.34 5.91 7.01
CA LYS A 105 20.76 6.08 7.34
C LYS A 105 21.49 4.73 7.41
N THR A 106 21.12 3.78 6.56
CA THR A 106 21.76 2.46 6.60
C THR A 106 23.14 2.47 5.97
N LYS A 107 24.08 1.79 6.63
CA LYS A 107 25.49 1.66 6.14
C LYS A 107 25.59 0.82 4.85
N TYR A 108 24.54 0.10 4.51
CA TYR A 108 24.55 -0.88 3.41
C TYR A 108 24.03 -0.32 2.08
N ASP A 109 23.60 0.94 2.02
CA ASP A 109 23.03 1.54 0.82
C ASP A 109 23.95 1.45 -0.39
N LYS A 110 25.22 1.78 -0.23
CA LYS A 110 26.24 1.71 -1.30
C LYS A 110 26.38 0.30 -1.90
N LYS A 111 26.19 -0.74 -1.07
CA LYS A 111 26.33 -2.13 -1.52
C LYS A 111 25.10 -2.61 -2.32
N TYR A 112 23.91 -2.16 -1.94
CA TYR A 112 22.66 -2.67 -2.52
C TYR A 112 22.05 -1.75 -3.58
N LEU A 113 22.32 -0.44 -3.55
CA LEU A 113 21.77 0.49 -4.55
C LEU A 113 22.37 0.24 -5.94
N ASN A 114 23.65 -0.08 -6.02
CA ASN A 114 24.37 -0.25 -7.28
C ASN A 114 24.21 -1.64 -7.93
N LYS A 115 23.58 -2.61 -7.25
CA LYS A 115 23.41 -3.97 -7.77
C LYS A 115 21.94 -4.25 -8.09
N GLU A 116 21.58 -4.26 -9.36
CA GLU A 116 20.19 -4.52 -9.79
C GLU A 116 19.75 -5.97 -9.61
N SER A 117 20.68 -6.92 -9.69
CA SER A 117 20.39 -8.36 -9.66
C SER A 117 20.13 -8.92 -8.26
N ILE A 118 20.39 -8.16 -7.19
CA ILE A 118 20.25 -8.63 -5.81
C ILE A 118 18.89 -8.20 -5.24
N ILE A 119 18.22 -9.11 -4.53
CA ILE A 119 17.03 -8.81 -3.76
C ILE A 119 17.40 -7.79 -2.68
N LYS A 120 16.82 -6.60 -2.78
CA LYS A 120 17.15 -5.50 -1.87
C LYS A 120 16.41 -5.66 -0.55
N PRO A 121 17.07 -5.47 0.60
CA PRO A 121 16.40 -5.36 1.89
C PRO A 121 15.31 -4.29 1.88
N MET A 122 14.37 -4.39 2.80
CA MET A 122 13.27 -3.42 2.93
C MET A 122 13.77 -1.98 2.99
N SER A 123 14.77 -1.70 3.82
CA SER A 123 15.37 -0.36 3.99
C SER A 123 15.88 0.21 2.67
N CYS A 124 16.75 -0.53 1.97
CA CYS A 124 17.31 -0.09 0.69
C CYS A 124 16.25 0.09 -0.41
N ARG A 125 15.20 -0.74 -0.41
CA ARG A 125 14.09 -0.62 -1.36
C ARG A 125 13.25 0.63 -1.09
N ILE A 126 12.98 0.93 0.17
CA ILE A 126 12.24 2.13 0.59
C ILE A 126 13.08 3.37 0.28
N ALA A 127 14.36 3.38 0.66
CA ALA A 127 15.26 4.47 0.37
C ALA A 127 15.37 4.74 -1.14
N LYS A 128 15.47 3.69 -1.97
CA LYS A 128 15.46 3.82 -3.43
C LYS A 128 14.19 4.50 -3.95
N ASN A 129 13.02 4.17 -3.44
CA ASN A 129 11.76 4.79 -3.85
C ASN A 129 11.74 6.30 -3.56
N VAL A 130 12.44 6.74 -2.52
CA VAL A 130 12.59 8.17 -2.20
C VAL A 130 13.59 8.82 -3.18
N VAL A 131 14.76 8.20 -3.38
CA VAL A 131 15.80 8.71 -4.28
C VAL A 131 15.32 8.78 -5.73
N ASP A 132 14.54 7.80 -6.20
CA ASP A 132 13.97 7.79 -7.55
C ASP A 132 12.87 8.86 -7.76
N GLY A 133 12.69 9.77 -6.81
CA GLY A 133 11.72 10.88 -6.91
C GLY A 133 10.26 10.47 -6.82
N LYS A 134 9.97 9.24 -6.39
CA LYS A 134 8.59 8.76 -6.19
C LYS A 134 7.94 9.37 -4.96
N ILE A 135 8.75 9.86 -4.03
CA ILE A 135 8.33 10.68 -2.89
C ILE A 135 9.27 11.89 -2.89
N PRO A 136 8.75 13.11 -2.99
CA PRO A 136 9.58 14.30 -2.86
C PRO A 136 10.20 14.31 -1.46
N PHE A 137 11.54 14.31 -1.43
CA PHE A 137 12.30 14.42 -0.20
C PHE A 137 12.60 15.89 0.05
N ASP A 138 11.64 16.62 0.55
CA ASP A 138 11.87 17.93 1.15
C ASP A 138 11.42 17.86 2.61
N ASP A 139 12.40 17.88 3.51
CA ASP A 139 12.17 17.83 4.98
C ASP A 139 11.23 18.96 5.46
N ARG A 140 11.08 20.02 4.65
CA ARG A 140 10.25 21.19 4.98
C ARG A 140 8.78 21.02 4.66
N HIS A 141 8.42 20.02 3.83
CA HIS A 141 7.05 19.81 3.36
C HIS A 141 6.41 18.51 3.87
N VAL A 142 7.15 17.71 4.63
CA VAL A 142 6.53 16.58 5.33
C VAL A 142 5.89 17.12 6.58
N LEU A 143 4.62 17.45 6.48
CA LEU A 143 3.84 17.75 7.68
C LEU A 143 3.94 16.56 8.63
N PRO A 144 4.33 16.77 9.89
CA PRO A 144 4.26 15.72 10.89
C PRO A 144 2.84 15.16 10.83
N GLY A 145 2.73 13.83 10.81
CA GLY A 145 1.42 13.19 10.76
C GLY A 145 0.57 13.82 11.85
N VAL A 146 -0.57 14.37 11.44
CA VAL A 146 -1.54 14.85 12.42
C VAL A 146 -1.89 13.63 13.25
N ASP A 147 -1.40 13.59 14.48
CA ASP A 147 -1.94 12.68 15.48
C ASP A 147 -3.42 13.02 15.53
N LEU A 148 -4.24 12.14 14.96
CA LEU A 148 -5.68 12.20 15.15
C LEU A 148 -5.95 11.81 16.61
N ALA A 149 -5.50 12.67 17.52
CA ALA A 149 -5.85 12.61 18.94
C ALA A 149 -7.34 12.90 19.14
N PHE A 150 -8.01 13.32 18.06
CA PHE A 150 -9.44 13.59 18.05
C PHE A 150 -10.18 12.42 17.41
N PRO A 151 -11.22 11.91 18.07
CA PRO A 151 -12.10 10.92 17.45
C PRO A 151 -12.67 11.50 16.15
N PRO A 152 -12.95 10.65 15.13
CA PRO A 152 -13.34 11.08 13.79
C PRO A 152 -14.64 11.90 13.72
N TRP A 153 -15.38 12.00 14.81
CA TRP A 153 -16.60 12.81 14.96
C TRP A 153 -16.37 14.19 15.60
N GLU A 154 -15.17 14.45 16.13
CA GLU A 154 -14.79 15.80 16.57
C GLU A 154 -14.06 16.49 15.41
N THR A 155 -14.78 17.31 14.68
CA THR A 155 -14.15 18.22 13.72
C THR A 155 -13.40 19.29 14.52
N PRO A 156 -12.06 19.38 14.37
CA PRO A 156 -11.34 20.51 14.96
C PRO A 156 -11.97 21.78 14.40
N ALA A 157 -12.26 22.75 15.28
CA ALA A 157 -12.74 24.05 14.85
C ALA A 157 -11.71 24.64 13.85
N ILE A 158 -12.08 24.67 12.58
CA ILE A 158 -11.28 25.32 11.56
C ILE A 158 -11.37 26.78 11.88
N ASN A 159 -10.29 27.35 12.42
CA ASN A 159 -10.15 28.80 12.51
C ASN A 159 -10.16 29.34 11.08
N THR A 160 -11.28 29.91 10.69
CA THR A 160 -11.49 30.56 9.39
C THR A 160 -10.99 32.02 9.39
N ASP A 161 -10.03 32.34 10.23
CA ASP A 161 -9.33 33.64 10.17
C ASP A 161 -8.25 33.61 9.09
N LEU A 162 -8.68 33.29 7.86
CA LEU A 162 -7.97 33.72 6.67
C LEU A 162 -8.42 35.16 6.41
N GLU A 163 -7.76 36.11 7.06
CA GLU A 163 -7.79 37.49 6.62
C GLU A 163 -7.35 37.56 5.17
N LEU A 164 -8.32 37.81 4.31
CA LEU A 164 -8.09 38.26 2.94
C LEU A 164 -7.45 39.68 3.01
N SER A 165 -6.15 39.76 3.15
CA SER A 165 -5.39 41.00 2.86
C SER A 165 -4.89 40.92 1.41
N PHE A 166 -5.81 41.11 0.48
CA PHE A 166 -5.50 41.61 -0.85
C PHE A 166 -6.10 43.01 -0.98
N LEU A 167 -5.27 43.99 -0.81
CA LEU A 167 -5.33 45.32 -1.42
C LEU A 167 -3.93 45.75 -1.74
#